data_5b6b10c46be98acf64af86a744e4e03d
#
_entry.id   5b6b10c46be98acf64af86a744e4e03d
#
_cell.length_a   1.000
_cell.length_b   1.000
_cell.length_c   1.000
_cell.angle_alpha   90.00
_cell.angle_beta   90.00
_cell.angle_gamma   90.00
#
_symmetry.space_group_name_H-M   'P 1'
#
loop_
_entity.id
_entity.type
_entity.pdbx_description
1 polymer ?
#
loop_
_entity_poly.entity_id
_entity_poly.type
_entity_poly.pdbx_seq_one_letter_code
_entity_poly.pdbx_strand_id
1 'polypeptide(L)'
;MQKILTRLLFAGLALFINLEAIAAEDDKVRVHMQTSLGNIVLELDQARAPITVKNFLNYAQSGFYEGTIFHRVIDGFMIQGGGYDRQYNKKPVQPPIINEANNGLKNIRGSIAMARTGVIHSATAQFFINVKDNAFLDHSDLTPRGFGYAVFGQVVEGMDVVDKIRQAETGASTALPSRDVPKTQIVINKVTVE
;
A
#
# COMPACT_ATOMS: atom_id res chain seq x y z
N MET A 1 -11.33 20.66 -57.01
CA MET A 1 -10.87 19.39 -56.43
C MET A 1 -10.04 19.60 -55.14
N GLN A 2 -10.45 20.51 -54.22
CA GLN A 2 -9.64 20.86 -53.05
C GLN A 2 -10.41 20.82 -51.70
N LYS A 3 -11.55 20.14 -51.64
CA LYS A 3 -12.41 20.08 -50.43
C LYS A 3 -12.55 18.67 -49.79
N ILE A 4 -11.84 17.67 -50.28
CA ILE A 4 -11.97 16.27 -49.78
C ILE A 4 -10.78 15.86 -48.86
N LEU A 5 -9.65 16.59 -48.90
CA LEU A 5 -8.42 16.22 -48.14
C LEU A 5 -8.43 16.65 -46.66
N THR A 6 -9.32 17.57 -46.25
CA THR A 6 -9.31 18.13 -44.88
C THR A 6 -10.15 17.36 -43.88
N ARG A 7 -10.96 16.38 -44.31
CA ARG A 7 -11.83 15.58 -43.42
C ARG A 7 -11.23 14.28 -42.92
N LEU A 8 -10.10 13.81 -43.46
CA LEU A 8 -9.45 12.55 -43.07
C LEU A 8 -8.38 12.71 -41.98
N LEU A 9 -7.91 13.94 -41.69
CA LEU A 9 -6.89 14.18 -40.66
C LEU A 9 -7.49 14.28 -39.24
N PHE A 10 -8.79 14.58 -39.07
CA PHE A 10 -9.42 14.69 -37.74
C PHE A 10 -9.91 13.37 -37.15
N ALA A 11 -10.08 12.32 -37.96
CA ALA A 11 -10.53 11.01 -37.48
C ALA A 11 -9.39 10.20 -36.84
N GLY A 12 -8.13 10.45 -37.22
CA GLY A 12 -6.97 9.72 -36.69
C GLY A 12 -6.53 10.14 -35.29
N LEU A 13 -6.79 11.39 -34.91
CA LEU A 13 -6.33 11.91 -33.61
C LEU A 13 -7.21 11.48 -32.43
N ALA A 14 -8.49 11.24 -32.68
CA ALA A 14 -9.43 10.79 -31.62
C ALA A 14 -9.24 9.32 -31.21
N LEU A 15 -8.63 8.49 -32.08
CA LEU A 15 -8.44 7.05 -31.81
C LEU A 15 -7.21 6.79 -30.91
N PHE A 16 -6.20 7.67 -30.94
CA PHE A 16 -4.99 7.52 -30.12
C PHE A 16 -5.20 7.87 -28.65
N ILE A 17 -6.12 8.82 -28.33
CA ILE A 17 -6.39 9.24 -26.95
C ILE A 17 -7.09 8.15 -26.13
N ASN A 18 -7.89 7.28 -26.77
CA ASN A 18 -8.57 6.18 -26.10
C ASN A 18 -7.68 4.97 -25.79
N LEU A 19 -6.59 4.78 -26.55
CA LEU A 19 -5.73 3.60 -26.35
C LEU A 19 -4.82 3.74 -25.14
N GLU A 20 -4.32 4.95 -24.86
CA GLU A 20 -3.51 5.23 -23.67
C GLU A 20 -4.34 5.22 -22.37
N ALA A 21 -5.60 5.65 -22.43
CA ALA A 21 -6.50 5.61 -21.28
C ALA A 21 -6.90 4.16 -20.91
N ILE A 22 -7.08 3.28 -21.88
CA ILE A 22 -7.40 1.86 -21.66
C ILE A 22 -6.19 1.11 -21.08
N ALA A 23 -4.97 1.39 -21.55
CA ALA A 23 -3.75 0.76 -21.02
C ALA A 23 -3.45 1.19 -19.57
N ALA A 24 -3.79 2.43 -19.18
CA ALA A 24 -3.56 2.92 -17.82
C ALA A 24 -4.53 2.34 -16.78
N GLU A 25 -5.69 1.83 -17.18
CA GLU A 25 -6.68 1.22 -16.29
C GLU A 25 -6.33 -0.25 -15.98
N ASP A 26 -5.67 -0.94 -16.93
CA ASP A 26 -5.24 -2.35 -16.80
C ASP A 26 -4.06 -2.53 -15.81
N ASP A 27 -3.35 -1.44 -15.45
CA ASP A 27 -2.20 -1.45 -14.55
C ASP A 27 -2.57 -1.17 -13.08
N LYS A 28 -3.87 -1.00 -12.78
CA LYS A 28 -4.39 -0.75 -11.43
C LYS A 28 -5.16 -1.96 -10.93
N VAL A 29 -4.85 -2.37 -9.70
CA VAL A 29 -5.52 -3.50 -9.05
C VAL A 29 -6.24 -2.99 -7.80
N ARG A 30 -7.55 -3.23 -7.71
CA ARG A 30 -8.33 -2.92 -6.52
C ARG A 30 -8.29 -4.06 -5.51
N VAL A 31 -8.15 -3.69 -4.26
CA VAL A 31 -8.13 -4.62 -3.13
C VAL A 31 -9.03 -4.09 -2.02
N HIS A 32 -9.95 -4.95 -1.56
CA HIS A 32 -10.85 -4.67 -0.45
C HIS A 32 -10.28 -5.28 0.83
N MET A 33 -9.99 -4.46 1.82
CA MET A 33 -9.53 -4.85 3.15
C MET A 33 -10.63 -4.60 4.17
N GLN A 34 -11.23 -5.67 4.68
CA GLN A 34 -12.23 -5.59 5.75
C GLN A 34 -11.52 -5.61 7.10
N THR A 35 -11.73 -4.59 7.91
CA THR A 35 -11.17 -4.50 9.26
C THR A 35 -12.27 -4.56 10.32
N SER A 36 -11.89 -4.71 11.58
CA SER A 36 -12.83 -4.62 12.71
C SER A 36 -13.44 -3.21 12.90
N LEU A 37 -12.91 -2.18 12.22
CA LEU A 37 -13.39 -0.79 12.29
C LEU A 37 -14.07 -0.31 11.00
N GLY A 38 -14.14 -1.16 9.97
CA GLY A 38 -14.75 -0.85 8.68
C GLY A 38 -13.89 -1.31 7.50
N ASN A 39 -14.33 -0.95 6.29
CA ASN A 39 -13.71 -1.35 5.05
C ASN A 39 -12.78 -0.26 4.51
N ILE A 40 -11.65 -0.69 3.94
CA ILE A 40 -10.68 0.15 3.23
C ILE A 40 -10.54 -0.43 1.84
N VAL A 41 -10.63 0.41 0.80
CA VAL A 41 -10.34 0.01 -0.58
C VAL A 41 -9.01 0.62 -1.00
N LEU A 42 -8.12 -0.24 -1.45
CA LEU A 42 -6.81 0.12 -1.96
C LEU A 42 -6.83 0.05 -3.49
N GLU A 43 -6.16 0.99 -4.14
CA GLU A 43 -5.79 0.90 -5.54
C GLU A 43 -4.27 0.75 -5.62
N LEU A 44 -3.81 -0.38 -6.13
CA LEU A 44 -2.40 -0.74 -6.24
C LEU A 44 -1.87 -0.38 -7.63
N ASP A 45 -0.65 0.15 -7.70
CA ASP A 45 0.02 0.61 -8.91
C ASP A 45 1.02 -0.44 -9.42
N GLN A 46 0.51 -1.38 -10.22
CA GLN A 46 1.32 -2.48 -10.74
C GLN A 46 2.35 -2.01 -11.77
N ALA A 47 2.09 -0.91 -12.49
CA ALA A 47 3.04 -0.36 -13.45
C ALA A 47 4.30 0.17 -12.75
N ARG A 48 4.13 0.88 -11.61
CA ARG A 48 5.25 1.51 -10.89
C ARG A 48 5.87 0.66 -9.79
N ALA A 49 5.14 -0.34 -9.28
CA ALA A 49 5.63 -1.22 -8.20
C ALA A 49 5.30 -2.70 -8.47
N PRO A 50 5.69 -3.28 -9.63
CA PRO A 50 5.27 -4.62 -10.05
C PRO A 50 5.66 -5.73 -9.08
N ILE A 51 6.87 -5.69 -8.52
CA ILE A 51 7.36 -6.70 -7.58
C ILE A 51 6.60 -6.60 -6.25
N THR A 52 6.42 -5.38 -5.76
CA THR A 52 5.75 -5.09 -4.49
C THR A 52 4.27 -5.44 -4.56
N VAL A 53 3.58 -5.03 -5.63
CA VAL A 53 2.17 -5.35 -5.86
C VAL A 53 1.98 -6.86 -5.95
N LYS A 54 2.77 -7.56 -6.78
CA LYS A 54 2.71 -9.02 -6.89
C LYS A 54 2.91 -9.72 -5.54
N ASN A 55 3.88 -9.26 -4.73
CA ASN A 55 4.13 -9.79 -3.39
C ASN A 55 2.91 -9.60 -2.47
N PHE A 56 2.35 -8.39 -2.44
CA PHE A 56 1.16 -8.10 -1.62
C PHE A 56 -0.05 -8.94 -2.05
N LEU A 57 -0.30 -9.05 -3.36
CA LEU A 57 -1.40 -9.84 -3.92
C LEU A 57 -1.25 -11.34 -3.59
N ASN A 58 -0.03 -11.89 -3.65
CA ASN A 58 0.22 -13.28 -3.27
C ASN A 58 -0.16 -13.55 -1.80
N TYR A 59 0.18 -12.64 -0.88
CA TYR A 59 -0.24 -12.73 0.52
C TYR A 59 -1.75 -12.56 0.68
N ALA A 60 -2.36 -11.62 -0.03
CA ALA A 60 -3.80 -11.39 0.03
C ALA A 60 -4.60 -12.61 -0.46
N GLN A 61 -4.25 -13.14 -1.64
CA GLN A 61 -4.92 -14.29 -2.26
C GLN A 61 -4.73 -15.60 -1.48
N SER A 62 -3.61 -15.75 -0.75
CA SER A 62 -3.40 -16.91 0.13
C SER A 62 -4.13 -16.81 1.48
N GLY A 63 -4.89 -15.74 1.72
CA GLY A 63 -5.54 -15.49 3.02
C GLY A 63 -4.57 -15.17 4.15
N PHE A 64 -3.30 -14.85 3.83
CA PHE A 64 -2.28 -14.58 4.84
C PHE A 64 -2.65 -13.44 5.77
N TYR A 65 -3.28 -12.38 5.25
CA TYR A 65 -3.65 -11.21 6.05
C TYR A 65 -4.84 -11.43 6.97
N GLU A 66 -5.64 -12.48 6.75
CA GLU A 66 -6.80 -12.77 7.58
C GLU A 66 -6.38 -13.10 9.02
N GLY A 67 -7.03 -12.43 9.96
CA GLY A 67 -6.70 -12.52 11.38
C GLY A 67 -5.42 -11.80 11.81
N THR A 68 -4.73 -11.10 10.90
CA THR A 68 -3.62 -10.22 11.28
C THR A 68 -4.15 -8.91 11.88
N ILE A 69 -3.27 -8.20 12.60
CA ILE A 69 -3.62 -6.97 13.31
C ILE A 69 -2.81 -5.77 12.81
N PHE A 70 -3.37 -4.58 12.99
CA PHE A 70 -2.58 -3.35 13.03
C PHE A 70 -1.86 -3.30 14.38
N HIS A 71 -0.60 -3.71 14.38
CA HIS A 71 0.19 -3.91 15.59
C HIS A 71 0.97 -2.69 16.04
N ARG A 72 1.05 -1.66 15.18
CA ARG A 72 1.70 -0.38 15.49
C ARG A 72 0.93 0.76 14.84
N VAL A 73 0.48 1.69 15.67
CA VAL A 73 -0.32 2.86 15.26
C VAL A 73 0.26 4.09 15.90
N ILE A 74 0.67 5.04 15.06
CA ILE A 74 1.16 6.34 15.52
C ILE A 74 0.34 7.43 14.84
N ASP A 75 -0.47 8.15 15.63
CA ASP A 75 -1.21 9.30 15.12
C ASP A 75 -0.26 10.37 14.57
N GLY A 76 -0.64 10.99 13.47
CA GLY A 76 0.21 11.94 12.75
C GLY A 76 1.45 11.33 12.08
N PHE A 77 1.47 9.98 11.90
CA PHE A 77 2.52 9.30 11.14
C PHE A 77 1.97 8.19 10.24
N MET A 78 1.71 7.00 10.78
CA MET A 78 1.23 5.84 9.98
C MET A 78 0.49 4.80 10.84
N ILE A 79 -0.23 3.90 10.19
CA ILE A 79 -0.76 2.67 10.77
C ILE A 79 -0.08 1.47 10.10
N GLN A 80 0.51 0.55 10.86
CA GLN A 80 1.29 -0.60 10.36
C GLN A 80 0.65 -1.92 10.77
N GLY A 81 0.52 -2.83 9.79
CA GLY A 81 -0.13 -4.13 10.00
C GLY A 81 0.45 -5.25 9.14
N GLY A 82 -0.27 -6.39 9.10
CA GLY A 82 0.00 -7.51 8.20
C GLY A 82 1.16 -8.42 8.58
N GLY A 83 1.65 -8.38 9.82
CA GLY A 83 2.80 -9.22 10.23
C GLY A 83 2.56 -10.10 11.44
N TYR A 84 1.58 -9.78 12.26
CA TYR A 84 1.30 -10.46 13.53
C TYR A 84 -0.15 -10.90 13.60
N ASP A 85 -0.39 -12.06 14.19
CA ASP A 85 -1.73 -12.56 14.52
C ASP A 85 -2.30 -11.90 15.79
N ARG A 86 -3.52 -12.28 16.16
CA ARG A 86 -4.20 -11.77 17.37
C ARG A 86 -3.52 -12.17 18.68
N GLN A 87 -2.67 -13.18 18.68
CA GLN A 87 -1.84 -13.62 19.81
C GLN A 87 -0.48 -12.93 19.82
N TYR A 88 -0.25 -11.96 18.91
CA TYR A 88 1.03 -11.26 18.68
C TYR A 88 2.17 -12.17 18.19
N ASN A 89 1.86 -13.37 17.69
CA ASN A 89 2.86 -14.20 17.04
C ASN A 89 3.16 -13.65 15.64
N LYS A 90 4.44 -13.56 15.31
CA LYS A 90 4.85 -13.21 13.95
C LYS A 90 4.49 -14.35 13.00
N LYS A 91 3.72 -14.07 11.95
CA LYS A 91 3.37 -15.09 10.95
C LYS A 91 4.59 -15.44 10.09
N PRO A 92 4.76 -16.72 9.68
CA PRO A 92 5.82 -17.12 8.76
C PRO A 92 5.65 -16.44 7.41
N VAL A 93 6.75 -15.91 6.86
CA VAL A 93 6.74 -15.11 5.64
C VAL A 93 7.58 -15.75 4.53
N GLN A 94 7.30 -15.37 3.28
CA GLN A 94 8.11 -15.69 2.11
C GLN A 94 9.45 -14.92 2.15
N PRO A 95 10.44 -15.30 1.33
CA PRO A 95 11.67 -14.54 1.18
C PRO A 95 11.42 -13.06 0.90
N PRO A 96 12.33 -12.17 1.34
CA PRO A 96 12.18 -10.74 1.12
C PRO A 96 12.29 -10.37 -0.36
N ILE A 97 11.67 -9.23 -0.70
CA ILE A 97 11.64 -8.69 -2.06
C ILE A 97 12.59 -7.51 -2.24
N ILE A 98 12.90 -7.20 -3.49
CA ILE A 98 13.62 -5.99 -3.88
C ILE A 98 12.76 -4.77 -3.51
N ASN A 99 13.37 -3.74 -2.95
CA ASN A 99 12.74 -2.49 -2.62
C ASN A 99 12.61 -1.60 -3.87
N GLU A 100 11.40 -1.25 -4.23
CA GLU A 100 11.07 -0.40 -5.40
C GLU A 100 10.80 1.07 -5.00
N ALA A 101 11.37 1.57 -3.89
CA ALA A 101 11.09 2.92 -3.40
C ALA A 101 11.53 4.05 -4.38
N ASN A 102 12.41 3.74 -5.35
CA ASN A 102 12.84 4.64 -6.40
C ASN A 102 11.86 4.76 -7.58
N ASN A 103 10.63 4.25 -7.43
CA ASN A 103 9.59 4.21 -8.47
C ASN A 103 8.85 5.56 -8.70
N GLY A 104 9.24 6.61 -7.96
CA GLY A 104 8.66 7.95 -8.07
C GLY A 104 7.38 8.17 -7.25
N LEU A 105 6.77 7.12 -6.68
CA LEU A 105 5.62 7.24 -5.77
C LEU A 105 6.07 7.83 -4.43
N LYS A 106 5.16 8.60 -3.79
CA LYS A 106 5.47 9.36 -2.58
C LYS A 106 4.69 8.86 -1.37
N ASN A 107 5.34 8.93 -0.20
CA ASN A 107 4.72 8.62 1.09
C ASN A 107 3.82 9.78 1.55
N ILE A 108 2.75 10.03 0.81
CA ILE A 108 1.72 11.04 1.14
C ILE A 108 0.58 10.39 1.92
N ARG A 109 -0.27 11.21 2.54
CA ARG A 109 -1.47 10.73 3.24
C ARG A 109 -2.31 9.82 2.33
N GLY A 110 -2.68 8.64 2.85
CA GLY A 110 -3.43 7.61 2.14
C GLY A 110 -2.57 6.64 1.33
N SER A 111 -1.30 6.91 1.07
CA SER A 111 -0.43 5.93 0.38
C SER A 111 -0.16 4.71 1.25
N ILE A 112 -0.09 3.53 0.62
CA ILE A 112 0.34 2.28 1.24
C ILE A 112 1.75 1.94 0.80
N ALA A 113 2.61 1.57 1.75
CA ALA A 113 4.01 1.24 1.51
C ALA A 113 4.44 0.00 2.28
N MET A 114 5.51 -0.68 1.81
CA MET A 114 6.07 -1.85 2.49
C MET A 114 6.92 -1.45 3.69
N ALA A 115 6.63 -2.06 4.84
CA ALA A 115 7.52 -1.99 5.99
C ALA A 115 8.76 -2.86 5.74
N ARG A 116 9.91 -2.41 6.26
CA ARG A 116 11.19 -3.10 6.17
C ARG A 116 12.06 -2.89 7.40
N THR A 117 13.11 -3.67 7.53
CA THR A 117 14.17 -3.45 8.52
C THR A 117 15.18 -2.38 8.05
N GLY A 118 16.30 -2.23 8.74
CA GLY A 118 17.42 -1.39 8.29
C GLY A 118 18.09 -1.88 6.99
N VAL A 119 17.84 -3.12 6.57
CA VAL A 119 18.34 -3.67 5.29
C VAL A 119 17.42 -3.21 4.17
N ILE A 120 17.99 -2.72 3.07
CA ILE A 120 17.23 -2.11 1.95
C ILE A 120 16.19 -3.08 1.38
N HIS A 121 16.61 -4.30 1.05
CA HIS A 121 15.81 -5.35 0.41
C HIS A 121 15.34 -6.38 1.44
N SER A 122 14.57 -5.94 2.46
CA SER A 122 14.11 -6.81 3.55
C SER A 122 12.61 -6.82 3.76
N ALA A 123 11.85 -6.15 2.88
CA ALA A 123 10.40 -6.16 2.93
C ALA A 123 9.85 -7.57 2.65
N THR A 124 8.83 -7.96 3.42
CA THR A 124 8.15 -9.26 3.25
C THR A 124 6.63 -9.07 3.16
N ALA A 125 5.88 -9.24 4.25
CA ALA A 125 4.41 -9.13 4.28
C ALA A 125 3.91 -7.83 4.91
N GLN A 126 4.66 -7.23 5.84
CA GLN A 126 4.18 -6.06 6.57
C GLN A 126 4.11 -4.83 5.70
N PHE A 127 3.03 -4.07 5.88
CA PHE A 127 2.79 -2.81 5.20
C PHE A 127 2.39 -1.72 6.21
N PHE A 128 2.42 -0.47 5.77
CA PHE A 128 1.82 0.64 6.50
C PHE A 128 1.03 1.57 5.58
N ILE A 129 0.04 2.24 6.14
CA ILE A 129 -0.73 3.29 5.47
C ILE A 129 -0.34 4.62 6.12
N ASN A 130 0.09 5.58 5.31
CA ASN A 130 0.45 6.91 5.77
C ASN A 130 -0.81 7.71 6.17
N VAL A 131 -0.83 8.29 7.37
CA VAL A 131 -1.95 9.12 7.83
C VAL A 131 -1.69 10.62 7.70
N LYS A 132 -0.50 10.96 7.22
CA LYS A 132 -0.08 12.30 6.77
C LYS A 132 1.02 12.16 5.73
N ASP A 133 1.49 13.28 5.17
CA ASP A 133 2.63 13.30 4.27
C ASP A 133 3.93 13.09 5.04
N ASN A 134 4.68 12.05 4.66
CA ASN A 134 5.90 11.59 5.31
C ASN A 134 7.07 11.60 4.33
N ALA A 135 7.40 12.75 3.75
CA ALA A 135 8.42 12.89 2.71
C ALA A 135 9.81 12.34 3.10
N PHE A 136 10.11 12.25 4.41
CA PHE A 136 11.35 11.66 4.92
C PHE A 136 11.44 10.12 4.73
N LEU A 137 10.34 9.47 4.34
CA LEU A 137 10.28 8.06 3.96
C LEU A 137 10.48 7.83 2.45
N ASP A 138 10.51 8.89 1.66
CA ASP A 138 10.72 8.81 0.22
C ASP A 138 12.16 8.43 -0.11
N HIS A 139 12.35 7.84 -1.28
CA HIS A 139 13.69 7.61 -1.83
C HIS A 139 14.41 8.94 -2.08
N SER A 140 15.63 9.06 -1.54
CA SER A 140 16.52 10.21 -1.72
C SER A 140 17.91 9.82 -2.21
N ASP A 141 18.42 8.67 -1.76
CA ASP A 141 19.75 8.18 -2.10
C ASP A 141 19.87 6.66 -1.87
N LEU A 142 21.05 6.07 -2.17
CA LEU A 142 21.30 4.64 -2.11
C LEU A 142 21.73 4.14 -0.71
N THR A 143 21.78 5.00 0.30
CA THR A 143 22.06 4.57 1.67
C THR A 143 20.89 3.76 2.25
N PRO A 144 21.09 2.91 3.25
CA PRO A 144 20.00 2.18 3.88
C PRO A 144 18.85 3.06 4.38
N ARG A 145 19.16 4.28 4.85
CA ARG A 145 18.16 5.25 5.30
C ARG A 145 17.51 5.98 4.12
N GLY A 146 18.31 6.50 3.19
CA GLY A 146 17.84 7.31 2.07
C GLY A 146 17.19 6.51 0.96
N PHE A 147 17.34 5.16 0.95
CA PHE A 147 16.65 4.32 -0.04
C PHE A 147 15.12 4.41 0.10
N GLY A 148 14.62 4.68 1.29
CA GLY A 148 13.20 4.90 1.54
C GLY A 148 12.36 3.62 1.59
N TYR A 149 11.04 3.81 1.48
CA TYR A 149 10.02 2.77 1.59
C TYR A 149 9.18 2.71 0.32
N ALA A 150 9.05 1.52 -0.28
CA ALA A 150 8.34 1.33 -1.53
C ALA A 150 6.83 1.57 -1.36
N VAL A 151 6.36 2.72 -1.83
CA VAL A 151 4.94 2.96 -2.03
C VAL A 151 4.49 2.15 -3.23
N PHE A 152 3.34 1.48 -3.11
CA PHE A 152 2.82 0.60 -4.16
C PHE A 152 1.31 0.78 -4.44
N GLY A 153 0.67 1.77 -3.81
CA GLY A 153 -0.73 2.08 -4.01
C GLY A 153 -1.22 3.15 -3.05
N GLN A 154 -2.54 3.32 -3.04
CA GLN A 154 -3.21 4.30 -2.19
C GLN A 154 -4.59 3.82 -1.75
N VAL A 155 -5.09 4.37 -0.67
CA VAL A 155 -6.48 4.25 -0.22
C VAL A 155 -7.34 5.11 -1.13
N VAL A 156 -8.32 4.51 -1.80
CA VAL A 156 -9.29 5.20 -2.65
C VAL A 156 -10.66 5.34 -1.98
N GLU A 157 -10.97 4.42 -1.02
CA GLU A 157 -12.16 4.49 -0.19
C GLU A 157 -11.83 4.07 1.26
N GLY A 158 -12.52 4.61 2.25
CA GLY A 158 -12.34 4.22 3.66
C GLY A 158 -11.22 4.98 4.39
N MET A 159 -10.84 6.18 3.93
CA MET A 159 -9.92 7.04 4.70
C MET A 159 -10.46 7.44 6.07
N ASP A 160 -11.79 7.49 6.26
CA ASP A 160 -12.42 7.67 7.57
C ASP A 160 -12.17 6.47 8.50
N VAL A 161 -12.09 5.23 7.95
CA VAL A 161 -11.71 4.03 8.70
C VAL A 161 -10.24 4.10 9.09
N VAL A 162 -9.34 4.52 8.18
CA VAL A 162 -7.93 4.77 8.49
C VAL A 162 -7.79 5.82 9.60
N ASP A 163 -8.61 6.86 9.58
CA ASP A 163 -8.63 7.88 10.63
C ASP A 163 -9.14 7.34 11.98
N LYS A 164 -10.13 6.47 11.99
CA LYS A 164 -10.56 5.76 13.22
C LYS A 164 -9.42 4.89 13.77
N ILE A 165 -8.69 4.20 12.90
CA ILE A 165 -7.55 3.36 13.31
C ILE A 165 -6.44 4.22 13.93
N ARG A 166 -6.01 5.33 13.28
CA ARG A 166 -4.93 6.18 13.79
C ARG A 166 -5.24 6.83 15.15
N GLN A 167 -6.52 7.06 15.44
CA GLN A 167 -7.01 7.63 16.70
C GLN A 167 -7.16 6.60 17.82
N ALA A 168 -6.92 5.31 17.55
CA ALA A 168 -7.00 4.28 18.57
C ALA A 168 -6.01 4.56 19.71
N GLU A 169 -6.45 4.35 20.93
CA GLU A 169 -5.58 4.47 22.10
C GLU A 169 -4.48 3.41 22.03
N THR A 170 -3.22 3.84 22.14
CA THR A 170 -2.04 2.99 22.10
C THR A 170 -1.29 2.95 23.41
N GLY A 171 -0.44 1.95 23.59
CA GLY A 171 0.40 1.80 24.76
C GLY A 171 1.53 0.81 24.55
N ALA A 172 2.37 0.66 25.59
CA ALA A 172 3.40 -0.38 25.62
C ALA A 172 2.76 -1.76 25.67
N SER A 173 3.37 -2.72 24.96
CA SER A 173 2.98 -4.12 24.99
C SER A 173 4.11 -4.97 25.57
N THR A 174 3.76 -6.01 26.35
CA THR A 174 4.74 -7.00 26.79
C THR A 174 5.05 -8.02 25.68
N ALA A 175 4.16 -8.13 24.69
CA ALA A 175 4.30 -9.08 23.57
C ALA A 175 5.10 -8.52 22.39
N LEU A 176 5.16 -7.18 22.26
CA LEU A 176 5.87 -6.51 21.15
C LEU A 176 6.81 -5.43 21.70
N PRO A 177 8.00 -5.26 21.11
CA PRO A 177 8.95 -4.21 21.51
C PRO A 177 8.50 -2.85 20.93
N SER A 178 7.27 -2.42 21.23
CA SER A 178 6.68 -1.17 20.76
C SER A 178 5.86 -0.51 21.88
N ARG A 179 5.82 0.81 21.88
CA ARG A 179 4.95 1.61 22.75
C ARG A 179 3.68 2.09 22.04
N ASP A 180 3.54 1.77 20.77
CA ASP A 180 2.49 2.28 19.89
C ASP A 180 1.51 1.15 19.48
N VAL A 181 1.30 0.17 20.37
CA VAL A 181 0.40 -0.95 20.14
C VAL A 181 -1.02 -0.56 20.54
N PRO A 182 -2.03 -0.68 19.65
CA PRO A 182 -3.42 -0.41 20.01
C PRO A 182 -3.85 -1.22 21.23
N LYS A 183 -4.43 -0.56 22.24
CA LYS A 183 -4.94 -1.22 23.46
C LYS A 183 -6.12 -2.15 23.15
N THR A 184 -6.97 -1.76 22.21
CA THR A 184 -7.99 -2.64 21.61
C THR A 184 -7.48 -3.08 20.24
N GLN A 185 -7.39 -4.40 20.06
CA GLN A 185 -6.88 -4.96 18.81
C GLN A 185 -7.74 -4.55 17.61
N ILE A 186 -7.07 -4.10 16.55
CA ILE A 186 -7.69 -3.77 15.27
C ILE A 186 -7.29 -4.86 14.28
N VAL A 187 -8.27 -5.67 13.90
CA VAL A 187 -8.07 -6.91 13.14
C VAL A 187 -8.38 -6.69 11.66
N ILE A 188 -7.55 -7.24 10.79
CA ILE A 188 -7.84 -7.43 9.37
C ILE A 188 -8.60 -8.74 9.25
N ASN A 189 -9.90 -8.65 8.97
CA ASN A 189 -10.79 -9.80 8.91
C ASN A 189 -10.68 -10.55 7.58
N LYS A 190 -10.55 -9.79 6.48
CA LYS A 190 -10.47 -10.34 5.12
C LYS A 190 -9.77 -9.37 4.18
N VAL A 191 -9.05 -9.90 3.20
CA VAL A 191 -8.50 -9.13 2.07
C VAL A 191 -8.86 -9.84 0.77
N THR A 192 -9.59 -9.15 -0.12
CA THR A 192 -10.00 -9.69 -1.42
C THR A 192 -9.50 -8.82 -2.55
N VAL A 193 -9.09 -9.45 -3.64
CA VAL A 193 -8.65 -8.81 -4.87
C VAL A 193 -9.83 -8.78 -5.83
N GLU A 194 -10.07 -7.64 -6.45
CA GLU A 194 -11.12 -7.42 -7.46
C GLU A 194 -10.63 -7.81 -8.85
#